data_697644f6c85c61adf69f75a1e6b21cbe
#
_entry.id   697644f6c85c61adf69f75a1e6b21cbe
#
_cell.length_a   1.000
_cell.length_b   1.000
_cell.length_c   1.000
_cell.angle_alpha   90.00
_cell.angle_beta   90.00
_cell.angle_gamma   90.00
#
_symmetry.space_group_name_H-M   'P 1'
#
loop_
_entity.id
_entity.type
_entity.pdbx_description
1 polymer ?
#
loop_
_entity_poly.entity_id
_entity_poly.type
_entity_poly.pdbx_seq_one_letter_code
_entity_poly.pdbx_strand_id
1 'polypeptide(L)'
;MLDEVLRVHTSKDKKQRTSTIQTLLAQVDLAEGFADRYAHQLSGGQRQRVVIARALALEPEVLICDESVAALDISVQAQVLNLLNTLKTTLGLSLLFISHDLSVVKHMADRILVMNQGKIVEENEADQLYAQPQTKVAKTLIEAIL
;
A
#
# COMPACT_ATOMS: atom_id res chain seq x y z
N MET A 1 -15.69 -6.18 9.22
CA MET A 1 -14.26 -5.82 9.09
C MET A 1 -14.00 -4.33 9.29
N LEU A 2 -14.54 -3.42 8.44
CA LEU A 2 -14.33 -1.96 8.61
C LEU A 2 -15.05 -1.40 9.85
N ASP A 3 -16.31 -1.80 10.11
CA ASP A 3 -17.08 -1.36 11.28
C ASP A 3 -16.40 -1.70 12.61
N GLU A 4 -15.72 -2.84 12.68
CA GLU A 4 -14.99 -3.27 13.88
C GLU A 4 -13.84 -2.31 14.24
N VAL A 5 -13.04 -1.90 13.25
CA VAL A 5 -11.94 -0.94 13.46
C VAL A 5 -12.49 0.40 13.94
N LEU A 6 -13.50 0.91 13.27
CA LEU A 6 -14.14 2.18 13.64
C LEU A 6 -14.78 2.11 15.03
N ARG A 7 -15.39 0.99 15.40
CA ARG A 7 -16.02 0.79 16.71
C ARG A 7 -15.00 0.77 17.84
N VAL A 8 -13.82 0.17 17.60
CA VAL A 8 -12.78 0.02 18.64
C VAL A 8 -11.95 1.30 18.79
N HIS A 9 -11.66 1.98 17.69
CA HIS A 9 -10.67 3.07 17.67
C HIS A 9 -11.27 4.47 17.52
N THR A 10 -12.59 4.59 17.38
CA THR A 10 -13.25 5.91 17.24
C THR A 10 -14.46 6.01 18.17
N SER A 11 -14.88 7.25 18.46
CA SER A 11 -16.11 7.55 19.20
C SER A 11 -17.36 7.67 18.32
N LYS A 12 -17.27 7.29 17.03
CA LYS A 12 -18.36 7.43 16.05
C LYS A 12 -19.56 6.54 16.42
N ASP A 13 -20.77 7.09 16.35
CA ASP A 13 -21.99 6.31 16.49
C ASP A 13 -22.22 5.40 15.27
N LYS A 14 -23.24 4.54 15.31
CA LYS A 14 -23.53 3.58 14.25
C LYS A 14 -23.78 4.27 12.89
N LYS A 15 -24.50 5.39 12.86
CA LYS A 15 -24.81 6.13 11.63
C LYS A 15 -23.56 6.76 11.03
N GLN A 16 -22.72 7.36 11.87
CA GLN A 16 -21.43 7.93 11.47
C GLN A 16 -20.48 6.86 10.93
N ARG A 17 -20.40 5.67 11.58
CA ARG A 17 -19.58 4.57 11.08
C ARG A 17 -20.06 4.08 9.73
N THR A 18 -21.37 3.92 9.52
CA THR A 18 -21.92 3.52 8.21
C THR A 18 -21.51 4.51 7.11
N SER A 19 -21.66 5.81 7.35
CA SER A 19 -21.24 6.84 6.39
C SER A 19 -19.73 6.81 6.14
N THR A 20 -18.91 6.64 7.20
CA THR A 20 -17.45 6.52 7.06
C THR A 20 -17.07 5.29 6.23
N ILE A 21 -17.75 4.14 6.42
CA ILE A 21 -17.48 2.91 5.65
C ILE A 21 -17.77 3.13 4.16
N GLN A 22 -18.87 3.80 3.83
CA GLN A 22 -19.20 4.14 2.43
C GLN A 22 -18.11 5.01 1.80
N THR A 23 -17.65 6.04 2.51
CA THR A 23 -16.53 6.88 2.04
C THR A 23 -15.26 6.09 1.84
N LEU A 24 -14.87 5.23 2.80
CA LEU A 24 -13.67 4.40 2.71
C LEU A 24 -13.74 3.41 1.54
N LEU A 25 -14.87 2.78 1.29
CA LEU A 25 -15.06 1.89 0.15
C LEU A 25 -14.93 2.64 -1.18
N ALA A 26 -15.53 3.83 -1.28
CA ALA A 26 -15.40 4.68 -2.47
C ALA A 26 -13.93 5.09 -2.71
N GLN A 27 -13.18 5.43 -1.67
CA GLN A 27 -11.75 5.79 -1.77
C GLN A 27 -10.87 4.66 -2.34
N VAL A 28 -11.30 3.40 -2.17
CA VAL A 28 -10.57 2.24 -2.68
C VAL A 28 -11.24 1.59 -3.90
N ASP A 29 -12.12 2.32 -4.61
CA ASP A 29 -12.87 1.88 -5.79
C ASP A 29 -13.68 0.59 -5.54
N LEU A 30 -14.33 0.47 -4.40
CA LEU A 30 -15.27 -0.60 -4.09
C LEU A 30 -16.69 -0.07 -3.92
N ALA A 31 -17.67 -0.78 -4.47
CA ALA A 31 -19.08 -0.43 -4.32
C ALA A 31 -19.55 -0.60 -2.85
N GLU A 32 -20.58 0.15 -2.43
CA GLU A 32 -21.13 0.11 -1.08
C GLU A 32 -21.52 -1.29 -0.61
N GLY A 33 -22.02 -2.15 -1.50
CA GLY A 33 -22.39 -3.55 -1.19
C GLY A 33 -21.23 -4.43 -0.69
N PHE A 34 -19.98 -3.93 -0.73
CA PHE A 34 -18.84 -4.64 -0.15
C PHE A 34 -18.77 -4.51 1.38
N ALA A 35 -19.52 -3.59 1.97
CA ALA A 35 -19.59 -3.40 3.44
C ALA A 35 -20.02 -4.68 4.17
N ASP A 36 -20.94 -5.44 3.60
CA ASP A 36 -21.55 -6.63 4.20
C ASP A 36 -20.89 -7.95 3.75
N ARG A 37 -19.86 -7.89 2.90
CA ARG A 37 -19.17 -9.10 2.42
C ARG A 37 -18.15 -9.63 3.42
N TYR A 38 -18.04 -10.94 3.46
CA TYR A 38 -16.99 -11.64 4.19
C TYR A 38 -15.72 -11.79 3.34
N ALA A 39 -14.56 -11.94 3.97
CA ALA A 39 -13.27 -12.04 3.29
C ALA A 39 -13.19 -13.17 2.25
N HIS A 40 -13.85 -14.30 2.49
CA HIS A 40 -13.88 -15.43 1.54
C HIS A 40 -14.73 -15.16 0.28
N GLN A 41 -15.55 -14.12 0.27
CA GLN A 41 -16.38 -13.70 -0.87
C GLN A 41 -15.66 -12.67 -1.77
N LEU A 42 -14.41 -12.32 -1.43
CA LEU A 42 -13.64 -11.29 -2.13
C LEU A 42 -12.51 -11.92 -2.94
N SER A 43 -12.26 -11.37 -4.14
CA SER A 43 -11.03 -11.67 -4.89
C SER A 43 -9.78 -11.16 -4.15
N GLY A 44 -8.58 -11.60 -4.57
CA GLY A 44 -7.32 -11.12 -3.99
C GLY A 44 -7.19 -9.60 -3.98
N GLY A 45 -7.42 -8.96 -5.11
CA GLY A 45 -7.37 -7.51 -5.24
C GLY A 45 -8.45 -6.78 -4.44
N GLN A 46 -9.67 -7.33 -4.37
CA GLN A 46 -10.74 -6.77 -3.53
C GLN A 46 -10.40 -6.87 -2.04
N ARG A 47 -9.82 -7.98 -1.59
CA ARG A 47 -9.32 -8.13 -0.21
C ARG A 47 -8.25 -7.08 0.09
N GLN A 48 -7.29 -6.90 -0.82
CA GLN A 48 -6.23 -5.91 -0.64
C GLN A 48 -6.79 -4.48 -0.53
N ARG A 49 -7.77 -4.11 -1.38
CA ARG A 49 -8.46 -2.82 -1.29
C ARG A 49 -9.19 -2.63 0.05
N VAL A 50 -9.84 -3.67 0.57
CA VAL A 50 -10.46 -3.63 1.92
C VAL A 50 -9.42 -3.49 3.02
N VAL A 51 -8.24 -4.13 2.91
CA VAL A 51 -7.13 -3.95 3.86
C VAL A 51 -6.62 -2.50 3.85
N ILE A 52 -6.47 -1.90 2.67
CA ILE A 52 -6.10 -0.48 2.53
C ILE A 52 -7.18 0.41 3.16
N ALA A 53 -8.46 0.20 2.84
CA ALA A 53 -9.57 0.95 3.44
C ALA A 53 -9.60 0.84 4.98
N ARG A 54 -9.26 -0.34 5.51
CA ARG A 54 -9.15 -0.57 6.95
C ARG A 54 -8.04 0.27 7.59
N ALA A 55 -6.90 0.37 6.94
CA ALA A 55 -5.79 1.19 7.41
C ALA A 55 -6.15 2.69 7.35
N LEU A 56 -6.82 3.14 6.28
CA LEU A 56 -7.30 4.52 6.13
C LEU A 56 -8.38 4.92 7.14
N ALA A 57 -9.10 3.97 7.74
CA ALA A 57 -10.16 4.23 8.71
C ALA A 57 -9.69 5.02 9.94
N LEU A 58 -8.40 5.01 10.23
CA LEU A 58 -7.76 5.72 11.34
C LEU A 58 -7.12 7.05 10.91
N GLU A 59 -7.35 7.50 9.68
CA GLU A 59 -6.85 8.76 9.12
C GLU A 59 -5.32 8.92 9.34
N PRO A 60 -4.49 7.93 8.92
CA PRO A 60 -3.06 7.96 9.18
C PRO A 60 -2.35 9.02 8.35
N GLU A 61 -1.24 9.57 8.87
CA GLU A 61 -0.30 10.39 8.10
C GLU A 61 0.72 9.53 7.33
N VAL A 62 1.01 8.32 7.85
CA VAL A 62 1.96 7.37 7.25
C VAL A 62 1.28 6.01 7.09
N LEU A 63 1.34 5.44 5.90
CA LEU A 63 0.87 4.09 5.61
C LEU A 63 2.05 3.16 5.32
N ILE A 64 2.18 2.09 6.09
CA ILE A 64 3.20 1.06 5.89
C ILE A 64 2.62 -0.05 5.02
N CYS A 65 3.25 -0.27 3.87
CA CYS A 65 2.88 -1.28 2.88
C CYS A 65 3.96 -2.36 2.84
N ASP A 66 3.83 -3.39 3.66
CA ASP A 66 4.77 -4.50 3.74
C ASP A 66 4.31 -5.64 2.83
N GLU A 67 5.04 -5.86 1.73
CA GLU A 67 4.73 -6.83 0.66
C GLU A 67 3.26 -6.84 0.20
N SER A 68 2.64 -5.68 0.25
CA SER A 68 1.19 -5.51 0.10
C SER A 68 0.61 -5.95 -1.25
N VAL A 69 1.44 -6.22 -2.25
CA VAL A 69 1.01 -6.63 -3.60
C VAL A 69 1.67 -7.92 -4.08
N ALA A 70 2.57 -8.53 -3.31
CA ALA A 70 3.38 -9.68 -3.74
C ALA A 70 2.56 -10.94 -4.12
N ALA A 71 1.38 -11.13 -3.52
CA ALA A 71 0.51 -12.28 -3.76
C ALA A 71 -0.56 -12.04 -4.84
N LEU A 72 -0.50 -10.93 -5.55
CA LEU A 72 -1.46 -10.54 -6.59
C LEU A 72 -0.89 -10.84 -7.99
N ASP A 73 -1.78 -11.13 -8.94
CA ASP A 73 -1.39 -11.17 -10.35
C ASP A 73 -0.99 -9.77 -10.86
N ILE A 74 -0.17 -9.72 -11.91
CA ILE A 74 0.44 -8.48 -12.41
C ILE A 74 -0.59 -7.39 -12.71
N SER A 75 -1.74 -7.76 -13.26
CA SER A 75 -2.77 -6.78 -13.65
C SER A 75 -3.45 -6.16 -12.43
N VAL A 76 -3.76 -6.97 -11.42
CA VAL A 76 -4.35 -6.53 -10.15
C VAL A 76 -3.33 -5.78 -9.31
N GLN A 77 -2.06 -6.20 -9.32
CA GLN A 77 -0.96 -5.50 -8.69
C GLN A 77 -0.86 -4.05 -9.21
N ALA A 78 -0.84 -3.85 -10.53
CA ALA A 78 -0.80 -2.52 -11.13
C ALA A 78 -1.98 -1.64 -10.69
N GLN A 79 -3.19 -2.20 -10.60
CA GLN A 79 -4.37 -1.47 -10.13
C GLN A 79 -4.23 -1.03 -8.67
N VAL A 80 -3.70 -1.89 -7.78
CA VAL A 80 -3.50 -1.55 -6.37
C VAL A 80 -2.39 -0.51 -6.20
N LEU A 81 -1.31 -0.58 -6.97
CA LEU A 81 -0.24 0.43 -6.96
C LEU A 81 -0.75 1.80 -7.42
N ASN A 82 -1.54 1.85 -8.48
CA ASN A 82 -2.16 3.09 -8.95
C ASN A 82 -3.11 3.67 -7.91
N LEU A 83 -3.90 2.83 -7.24
CA LEU A 83 -4.75 3.24 -6.12
C LEU A 83 -3.91 3.87 -4.99
N LEU A 84 -2.82 3.23 -4.56
CA LEU A 84 -1.93 3.76 -3.52
C LEU A 84 -1.33 5.12 -3.92
N ASN A 85 -0.90 5.30 -5.17
CA ASN A 85 -0.41 6.58 -5.68
C ASN A 85 -1.50 7.66 -5.68
N THR A 86 -2.73 7.30 -6.04
CA THR A 86 -3.87 8.22 -5.96
C THR A 86 -4.13 8.63 -4.52
N LEU A 87 -4.17 7.68 -3.59
CA LEU A 87 -4.38 7.95 -2.16
C LEU A 87 -3.24 8.81 -1.57
N LYS A 88 -1.98 8.52 -1.91
CA LYS A 88 -0.81 9.34 -1.54
C LYS A 88 -1.06 10.81 -1.90
N THR A 89 -1.50 11.07 -3.12
CA THR A 89 -1.69 12.43 -3.63
C THR A 89 -2.95 13.10 -3.07
N THR A 90 -4.09 12.38 -3.02
CA THR A 90 -5.38 12.97 -2.63
C THR A 90 -5.54 13.15 -1.14
N LEU A 91 -4.92 12.31 -0.33
CA LEU A 91 -4.98 12.34 1.13
C LEU A 91 -3.72 12.92 1.78
N GLY A 92 -2.68 13.25 1.00
CA GLY A 92 -1.40 13.75 1.52
C GLY A 92 -0.63 12.72 2.35
N LEU A 93 -0.79 11.42 2.05
CA LEU A 93 -0.16 10.33 2.81
C LEU A 93 1.31 10.18 2.47
N SER A 94 2.12 9.88 3.49
CA SER A 94 3.45 9.31 3.28
C SER A 94 3.35 7.79 3.22
N LEU A 95 4.04 7.16 2.24
CA LEU A 95 4.07 5.70 2.11
C LEU A 95 5.45 5.16 2.50
N LEU A 96 5.49 4.21 3.42
CA LEU A 96 6.65 3.35 3.62
C LEU A 96 6.38 2.03 2.92
N PHE A 97 6.96 1.85 1.72
CA PHE A 97 6.70 0.70 0.88
C PHE A 97 7.85 -0.31 0.96
N ILE A 98 7.56 -1.53 1.43
CA ILE A 98 8.53 -2.61 1.56
C ILE A 98 8.23 -3.66 0.49
N SER A 99 9.21 -3.98 -0.35
CA SER A 99 9.08 -4.98 -1.41
C SER A 99 10.45 -5.55 -1.79
N HIS A 100 10.44 -6.78 -2.25
CA HIS A 100 11.61 -7.38 -2.93
C HIS A 100 11.55 -7.20 -4.46
N ASP A 101 10.43 -6.73 -4.99
CA ASP A 101 10.26 -6.43 -6.41
C ASP A 101 10.69 -4.99 -6.70
N LEU A 102 11.89 -4.85 -7.25
CA LEU A 102 12.47 -3.55 -7.56
C LEU A 102 11.75 -2.82 -8.70
N SER A 103 11.05 -3.52 -9.60
CA SER A 103 10.24 -2.87 -10.64
C SER A 103 9.07 -2.10 -10.03
N VAL A 104 8.46 -2.68 -9.00
CA VAL A 104 7.43 -2.03 -8.20
C VAL A 104 8.00 -0.85 -7.41
N VAL A 105 9.14 -1.06 -6.74
CA VAL A 105 9.81 0.00 -5.95
C VAL A 105 10.14 1.20 -6.84
N LYS A 106 10.68 0.97 -8.05
CA LYS A 106 10.98 2.04 -9.01
C LYS A 106 9.76 2.89 -9.37
N HIS A 107 8.59 2.26 -9.44
CA HIS A 107 7.34 2.94 -9.79
C HIS A 107 6.73 3.74 -8.63
N MET A 108 7.00 3.33 -7.39
CA MET A 108 6.33 3.85 -6.20
C MET A 108 7.17 4.84 -5.39
N ALA A 109 8.50 4.67 -5.38
CA ALA A 109 9.37 5.34 -4.43
C ALA A 109 9.96 6.64 -4.96
N ASP A 110 9.97 7.66 -4.12
CA ASP A 110 10.77 8.88 -4.32
C ASP A 110 12.21 8.65 -3.83
N ARG A 111 12.36 7.95 -2.67
CA ARG A 111 13.65 7.55 -2.05
C ARG A 111 13.64 6.06 -1.75
N ILE A 112 14.80 5.45 -1.85
CA ILE A 112 14.97 4.00 -1.63
C ILE A 112 16.04 3.76 -0.58
N LEU A 113 15.72 2.85 0.36
CA LEU A 113 16.65 2.30 1.35
C LEU A 113 16.90 0.84 1.01
N VAL A 114 18.14 0.49 0.73
CA VAL A 114 18.54 -0.91 0.50
C VAL A 114 18.94 -1.53 1.82
N MET A 115 18.25 -2.61 2.19
CA MET A 115 18.55 -3.36 3.42
C MET A 115 19.28 -4.66 3.12
N ASN A 116 20.25 -4.99 3.95
CA ASN A 116 20.93 -6.28 3.94
C ASN A 116 21.28 -6.69 5.38
N GLN A 117 20.95 -7.93 5.76
CA GLN A 117 21.23 -8.48 7.09
C GLN A 117 20.80 -7.55 8.25
N GLY A 118 19.60 -6.94 8.13
CA GLY A 118 19.04 -6.07 9.15
C GLY A 118 19.64 -4.67 9.23
N LYS A 119 20.49 -4.29 8.25
CA LYS A 119 21.13 -2.94 8.19
C LYS A 119 20.78 -2.26 6.89
N ILE A 120 20.58 -0.94 6.93
CA ILE A 120 20.53 -0.10 5.74
C ILE A 120 21.97 0.02 5.22
N VAL A 121 22.19 -0.45 3.99
CA VAL A 121 23.53 -0.46 3.36
C VAL A 121 23.67 0.62 2.29
N GLU A 122 22.55 1.12 1.77
CA GLU A 122 22.53 2.24 0.83
C GLU A 122 21.20 2.98 0.93
N GLU A 123 21.24 4.28 0.71
CA GLU A 123 20.08 5.16 0.66
C GLU A 123 20.31 6.22 -0.41
N ASN A 124 19.33 6.39 -1.30
CA ASN A 124 19.41 7.42 -2.33
C ASN A 124 18.01 7.77 -2.89
N GLU A 125 17.92 8.86 -3.64
CA GLU A 125 16.79 9.13 -4.54
C GLU A 125 16.64 7.97 -5.53
N ALA A 126 15.40 7.61 -5.88
CA ALA A 126 15.13 6.43 -6.70
C ALA A 126 15.93 6.44 -8.01
N ASP A 127 15.85 7.52 -8.79
CA ASP A 127 16.54 7.62 -10.08
C ASP A 127 18.06 7.49 -9.94
N GLN A 128 18.65 8.05 -8.88
CA GLN A 128 20.10 7.97 -8.63
C GLN A 128 20.52 6.56 -8.25
N LEU A 129 19.74 5.86 -7.43
CA LEU A 129 20.03 4.48 -7.05
C LEU A 129 20.05 3.56 -8.27
N TYR A 130 19.09 3.70 -9.19
CA TYR A 130 19.05 2.90 -10.41
C TYR A 130 20.15 3.26 -11.40
N ALA A 131 20.51 4.54 -11.51
CA ALA A 131 21.56 4.99 -12.44
C ALA A 131 22.98 4.67 -11.94
N GLN A 132 23.23 4.78 -10.64
CA GLN A 132 24.57 4.66 -10.06
C GLN A 132 24.56 3.99 -8.68
N PRO A 133 24.17 2.70 -8.59
CA PRO A 133 24.22 1.96 -7.32
C PRO A 133 25.66 1.87 -6.79
N GLN A 134 25.87 2.17 -5.53
CA GLN A 134 27.19 2.22 -4.92
C GLN A 134 27.58 0.86 -4.31
N THR A 135 26.67 0.23 -3.60
CA THR A 135 26.95 -1.04 -2.91
C THR A 135 26.82 -2.23 -3.85
N LYS A 136 27.58 -3.31 -3.53
CA LYS A 136 27.46 -4.58 -4.25
C LYS A 136 26.05 -5.14 -4.18
N VAL A 137 25.37 -4.98 -3.04
CA VAL A 137 23.99 -5.45 -2.84
C VAL A 137 23.04 -4.74 -3.79
N ALA A 138 23.06 -3.41 -3.85
CA ALA A 138 22.21 -2.63 -4.75
C ALA A 138 22.48 -2.99 -6.23
N LYS A 139 23.75 -3.11 -6.63
CA LYS A 139 24.13 -3.55 -7.99
C LYS A 139 23.52 -4.90 -8.35
N THR A 140 23.70 -5.91 -7.49
CA THR A 140 23.16 -7.25 -7.71
C THR A 140 21.63 -7.25 -7.81
N LEU A 141 20.94 -6.46 -6.96
CA LEU A 141 19.49 -6.34 -6.99
C LEU A 141 18.99 -5.70 -8.28
N ILE A 142 19.66 -4.64 -8.76
CA ILE A 142 19.27 -3.91 -9.98
C ILE A 142 19.59 -4.75 -11.23
N GLU A 143 20.74 -5.44 -11.28
CA GLU A 143 21.10 -6.34 -12.38
C GLU A 143 20.11 -7.52 -12.54
N ALA A 144 19.44 -7.93 -11.49
CA ALA A 144 18.45 -9.00 -11.54
C ALA A 144 17.12 -8.60 -12.22
N ILE A 145 16.89 -7.31 -12.52
CA ILE A 145 15.68 -6.81 -13.18
C ILE A 145 15.89 -6.54 -14.69
N LEU A 146 17.16 -6.38 -15.10
CA LEU A 146 17.55 -6.12 -16.49
C LEU A 146 17.65 -7.43 -17.27
#